data_6492f9e606acb74ffba9496aacae752b
#
_entry.id   6492f9e606acb74ffba9496aacae752b
#
_cell.length_a   1.000
_cell.length_b   1.000
_cell.length_c   1.000
_cell.angle_alpha   90.00
_cell.angle_beta   90.00
_cell.angle_gamma   90.00
#
_symmetry.space_group_name_H-M   'P 1'
#
loop_
_entity.id
_entity.type
_entity.pdbx_description
1 polymer ?
#
loop_
_entity_poly.entity_id
_entity_poly.type
_entity_poly.pdbx_seq_one_letter_code
_entity_poly.pdbx_strand_id
1 'polypeptide(L)'
;MKLTRYLFALAIALTGCSSTTLPYKPVSQPSGATLSADYMVMTDRLRVEVDTSGYRLEDAQIMRTDNVVVRPQTIEQPPMAYNPGPTVGFGFGGSSYSGGRGGGTAVGSGVGMSIPVGSGDARVAGNTVLYFALDQVGPAPWRLNIKVAETSPAEILLLPR
;
A
#
# COMPACT_ATOMS: atom_id res chain seq x y z
N MET A 1 11.90 49.45 0.31
CA MET A 1 11.57 48.46 1.37
C MET A 1 10.28 47.65 1.11
N LYS A 2 10.00 47.24 -0.13
CA LYS A 2 8.81 46.41 -0.45
C LYS A 2 9.15 45.04 -1.08
N LEU A 3 10.42 44.76 -1.37
CA LEU A 3 10.85 43.53 -2.02
C LEU A 3 11.08 42.37 -1.05
N THR A 4 11.31 42.65 0.22
CA THR A 4 11.64 41.63 1.25
C THR A 4 10.41 40.86 1.75
N ARG A 5 9.19 41.36 1.50
CA ARG A 5 7.94 40.71 1.94
C ARG A 5 7.46 39.58 1.03
N TYR A 6 7.92 39.52 -0.22
CA TYR A 6 7.53 38.50 -1.18
C TYR A 6 8.42 37.24 -1.12
N LEU A 7 9.61 37.33 -0.53
CA LEU A 7 10.51 36.19 -0.38
C LEU A 7 10.09 35.23 0.74
N PHE A 8 9.30 35.71 1.71
CA PHE A 8 8.83 34.88 2.83
C PHE A 8 7.57 34.06 2.50
N ALA A 9 6.82 34.45 1.46
CA ALA A 9 5.60 33.76 1.06
C ALA A 9 5.85 32.52 0.15
N LEU A 10 7.06 32.37 -0.40
CA LEU A 10 7.39 31.27 -1.32
C LEU A 10 7.99 30.03 -0.62
N ALA A 11 8.28 30.14 0.67
CA ALA A 11 8.96 29.06 1.42
C ALA A 11 8.02 28.00 2.04
N ILE A 12 6.69 28.15 1.92
CA ILE A 12 5.71 27.29 2.63
C ILE A 12 5.08 26.21 1.73
N ALA A 13 5.43 26.17 0.44
CA ALA A 13 4.78 25.25 -0.52
C ALA A 13 5.51 23.91 -0.74
N LEU A 14 6.50 23.56 0.07
CA LEU A 14 7.23 22.29 -0.04
C LEU A 14 6.91 21.33 1.14
N THR A 15 5.65 21.24 1.55
CA THR A 15 5.21 20.08 2.32
C THR A 15 5.06 18.91 1.36
N GLY A 16 6.19 18.33 0.99
CA GLY A 16 6.22 17.09 0.23
C GLY A 16 5.47 16.01 1.01
N CYS A 17 4.63 15.26 0.32
CA CYS A 17 4.08 14.01 0.82
C CYS A 17 5.25 13.10 1.20
N SER A 18 5.63 13.11 2.47
CA SER A 18 6.52 12.09 3.00
C SER A 18 5.71 10.81 3.06
N SER A 19 5.91 9.90 2.11
CA SER A 19 5.54 8.52 2.30
C SER A 19 6.37 8.03 3.49
N THR A 20 5.74 7.95 4.66
CA THR A 20 6.38 7.42 5.87
C THR A 20 6.58 5.94 5.66
N THR A 21 7.75 5.56 5.14
CA THR A 21 8.17 4.16 5.14
C THR A 21 8.34 3.72 6.59
N LEU A 22 7.72 2.59 6.94
CA LEU A 22 7.84 2.03 8.28
C LEU A 22 9.30 1.68 8.59
N PRO A 23 9.75 1.79 9.87
CA PRO A 23 11.17 1.78 10.24
C PRO A 23 11.84 0.41 10.07
N TYR A 24 11.11 -0.69 10.25
CA TYR A 24 11.69 -2.03 10.18
C TYR A 24 11.52 -2.63 8.79
N LYS A 25 12.63 -3.11 8.24
CA LYS A 25 12.67 -3.72 6.90
C LYS A 25 13.18 -5.15 6.99
N PRO A 26 12.79 -6.04 6.08
CA PRO A 26 13.33 -7.39 6.05
C PRO A 26 14.83 -7.36 5.74
N VAL A 27 15.53 -8.36 6.24
CA VAL A 27 16.96 -8.58 5.94
C VAL A 27 17.17 -8.76 4.44
N SER A 28 16.22 -9.41 3.77
CA SER A 28 16.18 -9.56 2.32
C SER A 28 14.79 -9.22 1.82
N GLN A 29 14.70 -8.22 0.95
CA GLN A 29 13.43 -7.87 0.30
C GLN A 29 13.05 -8.94 -0.71
N PRO A 30 11.80 -9.41 -0.71
CA PRO A 30 11.33 -10.31 -1.76
C PRO A 30 11.31 -9.59 -3.11
N SER A 31 11.50 -10.36 -4.18
CA SER A 31 11.41 -9.79 -5.54
C SER A 31 10.02 -9.23 -5.78
N GLY A 32 9.94 -8.01 -6.27
CA GLY A 32 8.69 -7.36 -6.67
C GLY A 32 7.92 -6.64 -5.57
N ALA A 33 8.31 -6.76 -4.29
CA ALA A 33 7.67 -6.04 -3.19
C ALA A 33 8.69 -5.38 -2.26
N THR A 34 8.36 -4.19 -1.78
CA THR A 34 9.14 -3.48 -0.75
C THR A 34 8.39 -3.53 0.56
N LEU A 35 8.73 -4.50 1.39
CA LEU A 35 8.05 -4.72 2.67
C LEU A 35 8.68 -3.87 3.77
N SER A 36 7.85 -3.39 4.69
CA SER A 36 8.30 -2.72 5.90
C SER A 36 7.28 -2.92 7.02
N ALA A 37 7.71 -2.75 8.27
CA ALA A 37 6.85 -2.90 9.43
C ALA A 37 7.14 -1.84 10.49
N ASP A 38 6.17 -1.64 11.37
CA ASP A 38 6.29 -0.94 12.64
C ASP A 38 5.49 -1.66 13.71
N TYR A 39 5.76 -1.39 14.97
CA TYR A 39 5.00 -2.00 16.05
C TYR A 39 4.72 -1.05 17.20
N MET A 40 3.67 -1.37 17.94
CA MET A 40 3.29 -0.72 19.19
C MET A 40 2.92 -1.78 20.22
N VAL A 41 3.55 -1.73 21.39
CA VAL A 41 3.16 -2.58 22.52
C VAL A 41 2.00 -1.91 23.25
N MET A 42 0.89 -2.62 23.36
CA MET A 42 -0.31 -2.24 24.11
C MET A 42 -0.36 -3.03 25.41
N THR A 43 -1.37 -2.81 26.24
CA THR A 43 -1.47 -3.43 27.56
C THR A 43 -1.52 -4.98 27.49
N ASP A 44 -2.27 -5.53 26.53
CA ASP A 44 -2.58 -6.95 26.38
C ASP A 44 -2.13 -7.56 25.05
N ARG A 45 -1.70 -6.71 24.12
CA ARG A 45 -1.40 -7.12 22.74
C ARG A 45 -0.24 -6.35 22.14
N LEU A 46 0.40 -7.00 21.19
CA LEU A 46 1.36 -6.37 20.28
C LEU A 46 0.63 -6.04 18.97
N ARG A 47 0.53 -4.74 18.65
CA ARG A 47 0.04 -4.27 17.35
C ARG A 47 1.22 -4.14 16.41
N VAL A 48 1.15 -4.80 15.28
CA VAL A 48 2.17 -4.70 14.22
C VAL A 48 1.52 -4.18 12.96
N GLU A 49 2.06 -3.13 12.41
CA GLU A 49 1.65 -2.53 11.15
C GLU A 49 2.63 -2.94 10.05
N VAL A 50 2.12 -3.41 8.93
CA VAL A 50 2.93 -3.93 7.82
C VAL A 50 2.52 -3.23 6.53
N ASP A 51 3.47 -2.58 5.89
CA ASP A 51 3.35 -2.15 4.49
C ASP A 51 3.69 -3.33 3.59
N THR A 52 2.71 -3.78 2.84
CA THR A 52 2.82 -4.91 1.92
C THR A 52 3.05 -4.49 0.48
N SER A 53 3.38 -3.22 0.21
CA SER A 53 3.48 -2.64 -1.15
C SER A 53 2.21 -2.84 -1.99
N GLY A 54 1.06 -2.88 -1.33
CA GLY A 54 -0.22 -3.11 -1.98
C GLY A 54 -0.53 -4.58 -2.30
N TYR A 55 0.32 -5.53 -1.94
CA TYR A 55 0.02 -6.95 -2.09
C TYR A 55 -0.86 -7.45 -0.94
N ARG A 56 -1.67 -8.45 -1.22
CA ARG A 56 -2.47 -9.10 -0.19
C ARG A 56 -1.56 -9.91 0.73
N LEU A 57 -1.73 -9.76 2.05
CA LEU A 57 -1.08 -10.60 3.03
C LEU A 57 -1.71 -12.01 3.01
N GLU A 58 -0.90 -13.04 2.80
CA GLU A 58 -1.32 -14.45 2.81
C GLU A 58 -1.07 -15.12 4.15
N ASP A 59 0.09 -14.85 4.77
CA ASP A 59 0.45 -15.40 6.07
C ASP A 59 1.30 -14.41 6.87
N ALA A 60 1.14 -14.44 8.19
CA ALA A 60 1.94 -13.68 9.12
C ALA A 60 2.08 -14.43 10.43
N GLN A 61 3.29 -14.47 10.95
CA GLN A 61 3.57 -15.15 12.22
C GLN A 61 4.80 -14.55 12.90
N ILE A 62 4.81 -14.53 14.22
CA ILE A 62 5.99 -14.23 15.01
C ILE A 62 6.65 -15.53 15.44
N MET A 63 7.94 -15.66 15.17
CA MET A 63 8.77 -16.74 15.68
C MET A 63 9.53 -16.23 16.90
N ARG A 64 9.30 -16.87 18.04
CA ARG A 64 9.98 -16.61 19.29
C ARG A 64 11.40 -17.20 19.27
N THR A 65 12.22 -16.80 20.23
CA THR A 65 13.60 -17.32 20.40
C THR A 65 13.65 -18.82 20.72
N ASP A 66 12.58 -19.36 21.32
CA ASP A 66 12.39 -20.80 21.60
C ASP A 66 11.76 -21.57 20.43
N ASN A 67 11.71 -20.96 19.23
CA ASN A 67 11.11 -21.50 18.01
C ASN A 67 9.59 -21.75 18.08
N VAL A 68 8.91 -21.22 19.09
CA VAL A 68 7.45 -21.24 19.13
C VAL A 68 6.91 -20.23 18.12
N VAL A 69 5.96 -20.68 17.30
CA VAL A 69 5.28 -19.87 16.30
C VAL A 69 3.99 -19.32 16.89
N VAL A 70 3.85 -18.00 16.87
CA VAL A 70 2.65 -17.30 17.34
C VAL A 70 1.97 -16.65 16.13
N ARG A 71 0.69 -16.96 15.94
CA ARG A 71 -0.13 -16.36 14.87
C ARG A 71 -0.90 -15.14 15.41
N PRO A 72 -1.21 -14.16 14.56
CA PRO A 72 -2.02 -13.04 14.98
C PRO A 72 -3.45 -13.49 15.33
N GLN A 73 -4.00 -12.92 16.38
CA GLN A 73 -5.40 -13.13 16.78
C GLN A 73 -6.37 -12.41 15.85
N THR A 74 -5.94 -11.27 15.33
CA THR A 74 -6.73 -10.44 14.41
C THR A 74 -5.82 -9.88 13.33
N ILE A 75 -6.35 -9.86 12.10
CA ILE A 75 -5.70 -9.25 10.94
C ILE A 75 -6.70 -8.25 10.35
N GLU A 76 -6.33 -6.98 10.37
CA GLU A 76 -7.08 -5.91 9.71
C GLU A 76 -6.40 -5.61 8.38
N GLN A 77 -6.97 -6.13 7.31
CA GLN A 77 -6.51 -5.81 5.96
C GLN A 77 -7.33 -4.65 5.39
N PRO A 78 -6.69 -3.65 4.79
CA PRO A 78 -7.40 -2.61 4.06
C PRO A 78 -8.20 -3.20 2.89
N PRO A 79 -9.25 -2.50 2.42
CA PRO A 79 -10.01 -2.95 1.28
C PRO A 79 -9.12 -3.07 0.03
N MET A 80 -9.40 -4.08 -0.78
CA MET A 80 -8.72 -4.24 -2.07
C MET A 80 -9.30 -3.21 -3.06
N ALA A 81 -8.43 -2.35 -3.58
CA ALA A 81 -8.74 -1.49 -4.70
C ALA A 81 -8.47 -2.28 -5.99
N TYR A 82 -9.52 -2.53 -6.75
CA TYR A 82 -9.39 -3.12 -8.07
C TYR A 82 -9.03 -2.03 -9.08
N ASN A 83 -7.84 -2.13 -9.65
CA ASN A 83 -7.46 -1.31 -10.78
C ASN A 83 -7.76 -2.12 -12.07
N PRO A 84 -8.80 -1.76 -12.83
CA PRO A 84 -9.22 -2.55 -13.97
C PRO A 84 -8.21 -2.60 -15.13
N GLY A 85 -7.04 -2.02 -14.97
CA GLY A 85 -6.05 -1.94 -16.04
C GLY A 85 -6.51 -1.05 -17.21
N PRO A 86 -5.73 -0.98 -18.28
CA PRO A 86 -6.09 -0.21 -19.46
C PRO A 86 -7.35 -0.83 -20.12
N THR A 87 -8.36 -0.01 -20.33
CA THR A 87 -9.60 -0.39 -21.02
C THR A 87 -9.55 0.09 -22.45
N VAL A 88 -9.86 -0.79 -23.41
CA VAL A 88 -10.09 -0.39 -24.79
C VAL A 88 -11.60 -0.20 -24.97
N GLY A 89 -12.00 1.04 -25.22
CA GLY A 89 -13.39 1.37 -25.54
C GLY A 89 -13.64 1.18 -27.04
N PHE A 90 -14.61 0.33 -27.38
CA PHE A 90 -15.16 0.26 -28.73
C PHE A 90 -16.45 1.11 -28.77
N GLY A 91 -16.34 2.31 -29.34
CA GLY A 91 -17.50 3.16 -29.59
C GLY A 91 -17.94 3.01 -31.05
N PHE A 92 -19.14 2.52 -31.30
CA PHE A 92 -19.80 2.69 -32.59
C PHE A 92 -20.50 4.06 -32.58
N GLY A 93 -19.77 5.09 -32.97
CA GLY A 93 -20.34 6.42 -33.18
C GLY A 93 -19.65 7.05 -34.36
N GLY A 94 -20.39 7.29 -35.46
CA GLY A 94 -19.89 8.01 -36.61
C GLY A 94 -19.54 9.44 -36.20
N SER A 95 -18.26 9.74 -36.01
CA SER A 95 -17.77 11.11 -35.87
C SER A 95 -17.47 11.67 -37.25
N SER A 96 -18.31 12.53 -37.75
CA SER A 96 -17.97 13.39 -38.87
C SER A 96 -17.02 14.48 -38.35
N TYR A 97 -15.75 14.42 -38.74
CA TYR A 97 -14.80 15.51 -38.56
C TYR A 97 -15.09 16.61 -39.57
N SER A 98 -15.66 17.72 -39.13
CA SER A 98 -15.54 18.96 -39.84
C SER A 98 -14.52 19.85 -39.12
N GLY A 99 -13.37 20.11 -39.75
CA GLY A 99 -12.36 20.98 -39.21
C GLY A 99 -12.91 22.40 -39.11
N GLY A 100 -12.88 22.96 -37.90
CA GLY A 100 -13.23 24.37 -37.61
C GLY A 100 -12.59 24.76 -36.28
N ARG A 101 -11.86 25.84 -36.33
CA ARG A 101 -11.14 26.51 -35.25
C ARG A 101 -12.16 27.04 -34.22
N GLY A 102 -12.34 26.34 -33.11
CA GLY A 102 -13.22 26.78 -32.02
C GLY A 102 -13.55 25.63 -31.10
N GLY A 103 -13.22 25.74 -29.81
CA GLY A 103 -13.50 24.75 -28.82
C GLY A 103 -14.99 24.47 -28.66
N GLY A 104 -15.39 23.25 -28.98
CA GLY A 104 -16.73 22.74 -28.77
C GLY A 104 -16.64 21.39 -28.07
N THR A 105 -17.24 21.28 -26.89
CA THR A 105 -17.44 20.02 -26.16
C THR A 105 -18.52 19.22 -26.89
N ALA A 106 -18.13 18.20 -27.64
CA ALA A 106 -19.11 17.28 -28.23
C ALA A 106 -19.47 16.23 -27.17
N VAL A 107 -20.66 16.34 -26.60
CA VAL A 107 -21.29 15.28 -25.80
C VAL A 107 -21.95 14.32 -26.77
N GLY A 108 -21.21 13.28 -27.15
CA GLY A 108 -21.77 12.16 -27.90
C GLY A 108 -22.28 11.11 -26.93
N SER A 109 -23.60 10.90 -26.84
CA SER A 109 -24.17 9.74 -26.17
C SER A 109 -24.00 8.51 -27.06
N GLY A 110 -22.83 7.89 -26.99
CA GLY A 110 -22.54 6.60 -27.59
C GLY A 110 -22.55 5.52 -26.50
N VAL A 111 -23.26 4.42 -26.70
CA VAL A 111 -23.13 3.23 -25.87
C VAL A 111 -21.77 2.62 -26.19
N GLY A 112 -20.77 2.95 -25.36
CA GLY A 112 -19.44 2.37 -25.43
C GLY A 112 -19.35 1.15 -24.52
N MET A 113 -19.03 0.00 -25.08
CA MET A 113 -18.56 -1.14 -24.28
C MET A 113 -17.07 -0.98 -24.08
N SER A 114 -16.63 -0.83 -22.85
CA SER A 114 -15.21 -0.89 -22.48
C SER A 114 -14.87 -2.31 -22.06
N ILE A 115 -13.97 -2.93 -22.80
CA ILE A 115 -13.44 -4.26 -22.47
C ILE A 115 -12.08 -4.06 -21.79
N PRO A 116 -11.90 -4.56 -20.55
CA PRO A 116 -10.57 -4.51 -19.92
C PRO A 116 -9.62 -5.44 -20.70
N VAL A 117 -8.52 -4.86 -21.19
CA VAL A 117 -7.46 -5.60 -21.87
C VAL A 117 -6.29 -5.73 -20.91
N GLY A 118 -6.28 -6.79 -20.11
CA GLY A 118 -5.23 -7.12 -19.16
C GLY A 118 -5.80 -7.67 -17.86
N SER A 119 -4.98 -8.42 -17.13
CA SER A 119 -5.28 -8.81 -15.75
C SER A 119 -5.21 -7.56 -14.89
N GLY A 120 -6.35 -7.08 -14.40
CA GLY A 120 -6.37 -5.99 -13.43
C GLY A 120 -5.66 -6.42 -12.16
N ASP A 121 -4.72 -5.61 -11.69
CA ASP A 121 -4.03 -5.84 -10.41
C ASP A 121 -4.94 -5.39 -9.27
N ALA A 122 -5.39 -6.34 -8.47
CA ALA A 122 -6.04 -6.04 -7.21
C ALA A 122 -4.98 -5.70 -6.16
N ARG A 123 -4.89 -4.43 -5.78
CA ARG A 123 -3.94 -3.97 -4.77
C ARG A 123 -4.65 -3.54 -3.50
N VAL A 124 -4.02 -3.79 -2.37
CA VAL A 124 -4.48 -3.35 -1.05
C VAL A 124 -4.11 -1.87 -0.87
N ALA A 125 -5.08 -1.04 -0.51
CA ALA A 125 -4.87 0.39 -0.33
C ALA A 125 -4.54 0.71 1.15
N GLY A 126 -3.26 0.67 1.52
CA GLY A 126 -2.79 0.99 2.87
C GLY A 126 -2.06 -0.16 3.56
N ASN A 127 -1.78 0.02 4.85
CA ASN A 127 -1.04 -0.95 5.64
C ASN A 127 -1.96 -2.00 6.28
N THR A 128 -1.49 -3.23 6.36
CA THR A 128 -2.16 -4.31 7.11
C THR A 128 -1.77 -4.22 8.58
N VAL A 129 -2.74 -4.36 9.48
CA VAL A 129 -2.51 -4.34 10.92
C VAL A 129 -2.75 -5.73 11.50
N LEU A 130 -1.79 -6.20 12.28
CA LEU A 130 -1.77 -7.49 12.94
C LEU A 130 -1.82 -7.30 14.45
N TYR A 131 -2.62 -8.08 15.15
CA TYR A 131 -2.68 -8.08 16.61
C TYR A 131 -2.28 -9.45 17.14
N PHE A 132 -1.25 -9.48 17.96
CA PHE A 132 -0.77 -10.68 18.65
C PHE A 132 -1.01 -10.55 20.15
N ALA A 133 -1.35 -11.66 20.82
CA ALA A 133 -1.42 -11.67 22.27
C ALA A 133 -0.02 -11.50 22.87
N LEU A 134 0.15 -10.49 23.73
CA LEU A 134 1.47 -10.11 24.26
C LEU A 134 2.08 -11.20 25.14
N ASP A 135 1.26 -11.93 25.89
CA ASP A 135 1.67 -13.07 26.71
C ASP A 135 2.20 -14.25 25.88
N GLN A 136 1.72 -14.39 24.64
CA GLN A 136 2.15 -15.48 23.74
C GLN A 136 3.45 -15.13 23.00
N VAL A 137 3.62 -13.87 22.56
CA VAL A 137 4.83 -13.48 21.82
C VAL A 137 6.05 -13.33 22.73
N GLY A 138 5.85 -13.11 24.03
CA GLY A 138 6.93 -12.92 25.00
C GLY A 138 7.72 -11.62 24.78
N PRO A 139 8.92 -11.51 25.39
CA PRO A 139 9.74 -10.32 25.28
C PRO A 139 10.37 -10.16 23.89
N ALA A 140 10.63 -8.89 23.49
CA ALA A 140 11.40 -8.58 22.30
C ALA A 140 12.87 -9.07 22.42
N PRO A 141 13.59 -9.27 21.30
CA PRO A 141 13.21 -8.96 19.93
C PRO A 141 12.25 -10.00 19.32
N TRP A 142 11.41 -9.57 18.38
CA TRP A 142 10.49 -10.47 17.69
C TRP A 142 10.91 -10.64 16.22
N ARG A 143 10.83 -11.87 15.74
CA ARG A 143 11.08 -12.23 14.33
C ARG A 143 9.73 -12.38 13.65
N LEU A 144 9.31 -11.37 12.90
CA LEU A 144 8.08 -11.36 12.14
C LEU A 144 8.33 -12.00 10.77
N ASN A 145 7.73 -13.14 10.53
CA ASN A 145 7.71 -13.78 9.22
C ASN A 145 6.40 -13.44 8.52
N ILE A 146 6.48 -12.92 7.32
CA ILE A 146 5.33 -12.54 6.50
C ILE A 146 5.45 -13.11 5.12
N LYS A 147 4.31 -13.48 4.54
CA LYS A 147 4.19 -13.86 3.14
C LYS A 147 3.08 -13.02 2.50
N VAL A 148 3.40 -12.34 1.44
CA VAL A 148 2.43 -11.63 0.60
C VAL A 148 2.26 -12.36 -0.73
N ALA A 149 1.13 -12.14 -1.38
CA ALA A 149 0.80 -12.78 -2.65
C ALA A 149 1.92 -12.60 -3.69
N GLU A 150 2.17 -13.61 -4.47
CA GLU A 150 3.12 -13.61 -5.59
C GLU A 150 4.60 -13.40 -5.20
N THR A 151 4.94 -13.45 -3.91
CA THR A 151 6.33 -13.26 -3.46
C THR A 151 6.83 -14.38 -2.56
N SER A 152 8.13 -14.44 -2.36
CA SER A 152 8.73 -15.31 -1.33
C SER A 152 8.49 -14.75 0.07
N PRO A 153 8.44 -15.63 1.11
CA PRO A 153 8.36 -15.19 2.50
C PRO A 153 9.54 -14.29 2.88
N ALA A 154 9.28 -13.32 3.74
CA ALA A 154 10.27 -12.40 4.26
C ALA A 154 10.28 -12.36 5.79
N GLU A 155 11.45 -12.19 6.39
CA GLU A 155 11.63 -12.04 7.83
C GLU A 155 12.00 -10.60 8.17
N ILE A 156 11.27 -9.99 9.11
CA ILE A 156 11.52 -8.66 9.64
C ILE A 156 11.86 -8.79 11.13
N LEU A 157 13.02 -8.27 11.53
CA LEU A 157 13.41 -8.24 12.93
C LEU A 157 12.90 -6.95 13.59
N LEU A 158 12.00 -7.10 14.56
CA LEU A 158 11.44 -6.01 15.35
C LEU A 158 12.26 -5.88 16.64
N LEU A 159 13.13 -4.88 16.70
CA LEU A 159 14.01 -4.61 17.84
C LEU A 159 13.27 -3.79 18.91
N PRO A 160 13.58 -3.98 20.22
CA PRO A 160 13.03 -3.13 21.26
C PRO A 160 13.45 -1.66 21.06
N ARG A 161 12.54 -0.74 21.38
CA ARG A 161 12.77 0.71 21.40
C ARG A 161 13.08 1.19 22.79
#